data_2c8a1cdd67ea653f2153160288be4455
#
_entry.id   2c8a1cdd67ea653f2153160288be4455
#
_cell.length_a   1.000
_cell.length_b   1.000
_cell.length_c   1.000
_cell.angle_alpha   90.00
_cell.angle_beta   90.00
_cell.angle_gamma   90.00
#
_symmetry.space_group_name_H-M   'P 1'
#
loop_
_entity.id
_entity.type
_entity.pdbx_description
1 polymer ?
#
loop_
_entity_poly.entity_id
_entity_poly.type
_entity_poly.pdbx_seq_one_letter_code
_entity_poly.pdbx_strand_id
1 'polypeptide(L)' 'MQENLVTIAVFHSQPEFLLARTRLESADIECFAYDENMLRIGGWHSHILGGIKLRVRESEAQDARAILQHTAPLDNP' A
#
# COMPACT_ATOMS: atom_id res chain seq x y z
N MET A 1 20.55 10.43 5.41
CA MET A 1 20.59 9.39 4.38
C MET A 1 19.21 8.81 4.16
N GLN A 2 18.83 8.63 2.93
CA GLN A 2 17.50 8.18 2.61
C GLN A 2 17.50 6.69 2.34
N GLU A 3 16.48 6.04 2.88
CA GLU A 3 16.30 4.64 2.59
C GLU A 3 15.55 4.48 1.28
N ASN A 4 15.80 3.37 0.64
CA ASN A 4 15.03 3.02 -0.54
C ASN A 4 13.62 2.66 -0.14
N LEU A 5 12.70 3.04 -0.99
CA LEU A 5 11.31 2.61 -0.86
C LEU A 5 11.13 1.38 -1.73
N VAL A 6 10.47 0.38 -1.20
CA VAL A 6 10.21 -0.84 -1.95
C VAL A 6 8.73 -1.09 -2.03
N THR A 7 8.28 -1.63 -3.14
CA THR A 7 6.89 -1.96 -3.35
C THR A 7 6.60 -3.30 -2.70
N ILE A 8 5.63 -3.32 -1.80
CA ILE A 8 5.28 -4.57 -1.12
C ILE A 8 3.92 -5.09 -1.56
N ALA A 9 3.13 -4.29 -2.24
CA ALA A 9 1.81 -4.74 -2.71
C ALA A 9 1.33 -3.80 -3.80
N VAL A 10 0.46 -4.32 -4.64
CA VAL A 10 -0.17 -3.54 -5.70
C VAL A 10 -1.67 -3.74 -5.58
N PHE A 11 -2.41 -2.65 -5.60
CA PHE A 11 -3.87 -2.70 -5.46
C PHE A 11 -4.52 -2.08 -6.68
N HIS A 12 -5.62 -2.66 -7.10
CA HIS A 12 -6.37 -2.14 -8.23
C HIS A 12 -7.68 -1.51 -7.77
N SER A 13 -7.79 -1.28 -6.48
CA SER A 13 -8.97 -0.70 -5.87
C SER A 13 -8.53 0.25 -4.79
N GLN A 14 -9.06 1.47 -4.83
CA GLN A 14 -8.71 2.45 -3.82
C GLN A 14 -9.09 2.00 -2.42
N PRO A 15 -10.30 1.46 -2.20
CA PRO A 15 -10.65 1.02 -0.85
C PRO A 15 -9.71 -0.04 -0.30
N GLU A 16 -9.26 -0.95 -1.15
CA GLU A 16 -8.34 -1.99 -0.70
C GLU A 16 -6.99 -1.39 -0.31
N PHE A 17 -6.53 -0.43 -1.11
CA PHE A 17 -5.28 0.23 -0.77
C PHE A 17 -5.40 0.97 0.56
N LEU A 18 -6.49 1.69 0.75
CA LEU A 18 -6.67 2.46 1.98
C LEU A 18 -6.75 1.57 3.20
N LEU A 19 -7.37 0.41 3.05
CA LEU A 19 -7.44 -0.52 4.16
C LEU A 19 -6.05 -1.03 4.54
N ALA A 20 -5.27 -1.42 3.55
CA ALA A 20 -3.92 -1.90 3.81
C ALA A 20 -3.08 -0.80 4.45
N ARG A 21 -3.18 0.40 3.93
CA ARG A 21 -2.44 1.53 4.49
C ARG A 21 -2.81 1.77 5.95
N THR A 22 -4.09 1.71 6.25
CA THR A 22 -4.54 1.93 7.62
C THR A 22 -3.93 0.89 8.56
N ARG A 23 -3.88 -0.36 8.11
CA ARG A 23 -3.30 -1.41 8.95
C ARG A 23 -1.83 -1.17 9.22
N LEU A 24 -1.11 -0.77 8.20
CA LEU A 24 0.32 -0.52 8.37
C LEU A 24 0.56 0.71 9.22
N GLU A 25 -0.21 1.75 9.03
CA GLU A 25 -0.03 2.96 9.84
C GLU A 25 -0.39 2.70 11.29
N SER A 26 -1.32 1.80 11.53
CA SER A 26 -1.62 1.42 12.91
C SER A 26 -0.44 0.74 13.59
N ALA A 27 0.46 0.20 12.80
CA ALA A 27 1.68 -0.43 13.34
C ALA A 27 2.89 0.50 13.21
N ASP A 28 2.65 1.79 13.00
CA ASP A 28 3.70 2.79 12.90
C ASP A 28 4.58 2.60 11.69
N ILE A 29 4.04 2.05 10.63
CA ILE A 29 4.78 1.91 9.38
C ILE A 29 4.24 2.92 8.40
N GLU A 30 5.08 3.83 7.96
CA GLU A 30 4.71 4.85 7.02
C GLU A 30 4.58 4.26 5.62
N CYS A 31 3.51 4.63 4.91
CA CYS A 31 3.23 4.09 3.60
C CYS A 31 3.29 5.18 2.55
N PHE A 32 3.75 4.80 1.36
CA PHE A 32 3.83 5.71 0.23
C PHE A 32 3.09 5.07 -0.94
N ALA A 33 2.27 5.85 -1.58
CA ALA A 33 1.51 5.39 -2.73
C ALA A 33 2.16 5.88 -4.00
N TYR A 34 2.26 5.00 -4.98
CA TYR A 34 2.77 5.38 -6.28
C TYR A 34 1.81 4.89 -7.35
N ASP A 35 1.38 5.79 -8.20
CA ASP A 35 0.48 5.49 -9.30
C ASP A 35 0.77 6.48 -10.42
N GLU A 36 1.27 5.97 -11.52
CA GLU A 36 1.64 6.83 -12.65
C GLU A 36 0.45 7.63 -13.17
N ASN A 37 -0.72 7.05 -13.09
CA ASN A 37 -1.90 7.74 -13.59
C ASN A 37 -2.23 8.98 -12.78
N MET A 38 -1.90 8.97 -11.51
CA MET A 38 -2.15 10.14 -10.67
C MET A 38 -1.32 11.31 -11.11
N LEU A 39 -0.10 11.04 -11.56
CA LEU A 39 0.77 12.12 -12.00
C LEU A 39 0.28 12.74 -13.28
N ARG A 40 -0.38 11.97 -14.11
CA ARG A 40 -0.80 12.46 -15.40
C ARG A 40 -2.14 13.16 -15.36
N ILE A 41 -3.05 12.66 -14.53
CA ILE A 41 -4.42 13.13 -14.54
C ILE A 41 -4.75 13.91 -13.29
N GLY A 42 -3.95 13.72 -12.26
CA GLY A 42 -4.13 14.53 -11.06
C GLY A 42 -5.24 14.06 -10.16
N GLY A 43 -5.52 12.79 -10.12
CA GLY A 43 -6.55 12.35 -9.21
C GLY A 43 -6.86 10.89 -9.33
N TRP A 44 -7.79 10.49 -8.49
CA TRP A 44 -8.26 9.13 -8.47
C TRP A 44 -9.34 8.95 -9.54
N HIS A 45 -9.21 7.87 -10.26
CA HIS A 45 -10.19 7.55 -11.28
C HIS A 45 -10.70 6.16 -11.03
N SER A 46 -11.84 5.86 -11.61
CA SER A 46 -12.42 4.53 -11.46
C SER A 46 -11.54 3.46 -12.07
N HIS A 47 -10.71 3.85 -13.04
CA HIS A 47 -9.83 2.88 -13.67
C HIS A 47 -8.41 3.19 -13.26
N ILE A 48 -7.79 2.24 -12.59
CA ILE A 48 -6.42 2.36 -12.16
C ILE A 48 -5.61 1.37 -12.97
N LEU A 49 -5.01 1.88 -14.04
CA LEU A 49 -4.21 1.05 -14.92
C LEU A 49 -2.86 0.82 -14.26
N GLY A 50 -2.47 -0.42 -14.14
CA GLY A 50 -1.19 -0.75 -13.52
C GLY A 50 -1.24 -0.81 -12.01
N GLY A 51 -2.33 -0.35 -11.41
CA GLY A 51 -2.51 -0.46 -9.97
C GLY A 51 -1.83 0.63 -9.17
N ILE A 52 -2.17 0.67 -7.90
CA ILE A 52 -1.57 1.56 -6.92
C ILE A 52 -0.50 0.76 -6.18
N LYS A 53 0.74 1.20 -6.27
CA LYS A 53 1.83 0.51 -5.60
C LYS A 53 1.96 1.04 -4.19
N LEU A 54 1.91 0.13 -3.23
CA LEU A 54 2.12 0.49 -1.83
C LEU A 54 3.57 0.25 -1.51
N ARG A 55 4.26 1.31 -1.10
CA ARG A 55 5.67 1.26 -0.81
C ARG A 55 5.94 1.60 0.63
N VAL A 56 6.97 0.99 1.17
CA VAL A 56 7.44 1.29 2.52
C VAL A 56 8.96 1.35 2.47
N ARG A 57 9.54 1.82 3.54
CA ARG A 57 10.99 1.81 3.65
C ARG A 57 11.49 0.37 3.66
N GLU A 58 12.63 0.18 3.02
CA GLU A 58 13.18 -1.17 2.90
C GLU A 58 13.34 -1.83 4.25
N SER A 59 13.76 -1.07 5.25
CA SER A 59 13.96 -1.63 6.58
C SER A 59 12.68 -2.11 7.22
N GLU A 60 11.53 -1.66 6.73
CA GLU A 60 10.24 -2.06 7.30
C GLU A 60 9.48 -3.01 6.40
N ALA A 61 10.08 -3.40 5.29
CA ALA A 61 9.34 -4.19 4.29
C ALA A 61 8.92 -5.55 4.83
N GLN A 62 9.80 -6.21 5.56
CA GLN A 62 9.48 -7.53 6.09
C GLN A 62 8.31 -7.46 7.06
N ASP A 63 8.37 -6.49 7.97
CA ASP A 63 7.28 -6.33 8.93
C ASP A 63 6.00 -5.96 8.24
N ALA A 64 6.08 -5.08 7.24
CA ALA A 64 4.89 -4.65 6.53
C ALA A 64 4.24 -5.83 5.81
N ARG A 65 5.04 -6.67 5.15
CA ARG A 65 4.48 -7.82 4.48
C ARG A 65 3.81 -8.77 5.47
N ALA A 66 4.43 -8.96 6.62
CA ALA A 66 3.87 -9.84 7.62
C ALA A 66 2.53 -9.32 8.12
N ILE A 67 2.43 -8.01 8.33
CA ILE A 67 1.19 -7.42 8.80
C ILE A 67 0.08 -7.63 7.77
N LEU A 68 0.39 -7.41 6.50
CA LEU A 68 -0.63 -7.57 5.47
C LEU A 68 -1.04 -9.02 5.29
N GLN A 69 -0.10 -9.94 5.48
CA GLN A 69 -0.43 -11.36 5.36
C GLN A 69 -1.28 -11.84 6.51
N HIS A 70 -1.10 -11.26 7.68
CA HIS A 70 -1.87 -11.66 8.85
C HIS A 70 -3.16 -10.88 8.96
N THR A 71 -3.51 -10.17 7.93
CA THR A 71 -4.77 -9.46 7.88
C THR A 71 -5.85 -10.48 7.61
N ALA A 72 -6.37 -11.05 8.67
CA ALA A 72 -7.41 -12.05 8.51
C ALA A 72 -8.65 -11.42 7.94
N PRO A 73 -9.34 -12.12 7.08
CA PRO A 73 -10.63 -11.62 6.61
C PRO A 73 -11.55 -11.41 7.79
N LEU A 74 -12.39 -10.41 7.67
CA LEU A 74 -13.29 -10.08 8.75
C LEU A 74 -14.26 -11.20 9.06
N ASP A 75 -14.54 -12.02 8.08
CA ASP A 75 -15.44 -13.14 8.27
C ASP A 75 -14.77 -14.35 8.84
N ASN A 76 -13.51 -14.25 9.16
CA ASN A 76 -12.78 -15.38 9.67
C ASN A 76 -13.20 -15.62 11.11
N PRO A 77 -13.75 -16.77 11.41
CA PRO A 77 -14.18 -17.05 12.77
C PRO A 77 -13.02 -17.22 13.72
#